data_0e6807310ea5cab9f8f34a88f30a2d95
#
_entry.id   0e6807310ea5cab9f8f34a88f30a2d95
#
_cell.length_a   1.000
_cell.length_b   1.000
_cell.length_c   1.000
_cell.angle_alpha   90.00
_cell.angle_beta   90.00
_cell.angle_gamma   90.00
#
_symmetry.space_group_name_H-M   'P 1'
#
loop_
_entity.id
_entity.type
_entity.pdbx_description
1 polymer ?
#
loop_
_entity_poly.entity_id
_entity_poly.type
_entity_poly.pdbx_seq_one_letter_code
_entity_poly.pdbx_strand_id
1 'polypeptide(L)'
;MMLRSVTISPDSPLQVITSGAFAAALKDLVPIYEKQYQTKVELSFGSSIGAAHDSIPTRLSEGQKFDVFILAGSALENFIQDGQIQNNTRVDLVSSQIAAAVRAGDPEPDLSTLESFKHTMLTYGRIAYSASASGTYLSTELFPQLGIAEEMSVKAKKIFSERVGTILMRNEADLGFQQMSELLPIQGIKILGDLPPEAQRPFFFSAGIGSDTKKEEQARHLIEFLASTDVADQISKTGLKPVLAKAPWLS
;
A
#
# COMPACT_ATOMS: atom_id res chain seq x y z
N MET A 1 38.44 3.88 -28.21
CA MET A 1 37.02 3.61 -27.91
C MET A 1 36.62 4.56 -26.80
N MET A 2 36.02 5.69 -27.15
CA MET A 2 35.66 6.73 -26.18
C MET A 2 34.42 6.31 -25.42
N LEU A 3 34.56 6.17 -24.12
CA LEU A 3 33.42 6.03 -23.20
C LEU A 3 32.58 7.30 -23.28
N ARG A 4 31.35 7.20 -23.79
CA ARG A 4 30.37 8.28 -23.70
C ARG A 4 30.03 8.44 -22.23
N SER A 5 30.51 9.51 -21.61
CA SER A 5 30.02 9.99 -20.33
C SER A 5 28.54 10.36 -20.50
N VAL A 6 27.65 9.54 -19.98
CA VAL A 6 26.24 9.89 -19.83
C VAL A 6 26.20 10.95 -18.75
N THR A 7 26.08 12.20 -19.15
CA THR A 7 25.82 13.31 -18.23
C THR A 7 24.40 13.11 -17.70
N ILE A 8 24.26 12.55 -16.49
CA ILE A 8 23.00 12.56 -15.76
C ILE A 8 22.75 14.01 -15.41
N SER A 9 21.68 14.61 -15.95
CA SER A 9 21.26 15.95 -15.54
C SER A 9 20.95 15.91 -14.05
N PRO A 10 21.59 16.74 -13.21
CA PRO A 10 21.28 16.81 -11.78
C PRO A 10 19.84 17.23 -11.49
N ASP A 11 19.12 17.72 -12.49
CA ASP A 11 17.81 18.37 -12.37
C ASP A 11 16.60 17.45 -12.61
N SER A 12 16.78 16.19 -13.04
CA SER A 12 15.61 15.34 -13.26
C SER A 12 15.13 14.73 -11.93
N PRO A 13 13.81 14.82 -11.61
CA PRO A 13 13.28 14.30 -10.35
C PRO A 13 13.43 12.78 -10.24
N LEU A 14 13.65 12.28 -9.03
CA LEU A 14 13.61 10.87 -8.70
C LEU A 14 12.18 10.34 -8.91
N GLN A 15 12.01 9.36 -9.79
CA GLN A 15 10.70 8.81 -10.12
C GLN A 15 10.32 7.74 -9.08
N VAL A 16 9.31 7.99 -8.28
CA VAL A 16 8.88 7.11 -7.20
C VAL A 16 7.44 6.67 -7.41
N ILE A 17 7.20 5.37 -7.40
CA ILE A 17 5.84 4.82 -7.42
C ILE A 17 5.52 4.15 -6.09
N THR A 18 4.32 4.41 -5.57
CA THR A 18 3.85 3.79 -4.35
C THR A 18 2.42 3.27 -4.46
N SER A 19 2.13 2.23 -3.69
CA SER A 19 0.75 1.78 -3.50
C SER A 19 0.02 2.63 -2.46
N GLY A 20 -1.31 2.48 -2.44
CA GLY A 20 -2.20 3.29 -1.61
C GLY A 20 -1.84 3.31 -0.13
N ALA A 21 -1.38 2.18 0.41
CA ALA A 21 -1.08 2.04 1.84
C ALA A 21 0.01 3.01 2.33
N PHE A 22 1.07 3.25 1.53
CA PHE A 22 2.16 4.16 1.91
C PHE A 22 1.98 5.59 1.36
N ALA A 23 0.94 5.82 0.56
CA ALA A 23 0.74 7.07 -0.17
C ALA A 23 0.61 8.31 0.73
N ALA A 24 -0.10 8.20 1.86
CA ALA A 24 -0.27 9.31 2.81
C ALA A 24 1.08 9.68 3.44
N ALA A 25 1.81 8.70 4.00
CA ALA A 25 3.12 8.91 4.58
C ALA A 25 4.11 9.52 3.58
N LEU A 26 4.14 9.01 2.34
CA LEU A 26 5.06 9.51 1.33
C LEU A 26 4.76 10.96 0.91
N LYS A 27 3.48 11.34 0.80
CA LYS A 27 3.07 12.72 0.52
C LYS A 27 3.52 13.70 1.60
N ASP A 28 3.51 13.27 2.86
CA ASP A 28 3.93 14.11 3.99
C ASP A 28 5.46 14.18 4.11
N LEU A 29 6.16 13.09 3.76
CA LEU A 29 7.61 12.98 3.94
C LEU A 29 8.42 13.54 2.76
N VAL A 30 7.93 13.44 1.53
CA VAL A 30 8.66 13.92 0.34
C VAL A 30 9.01 15.42 0.43
N PRO A 31 8.11 16.34 0.84
CA PRO A 31 8.48 17.75 1.00
C PRO A 31 9.59 17.96 2.04
N ILE A 32 9.63 17.16 3.10
CA ILE A 32 10.69 17.21 4.12
C ILE A 32 12.02 16.75 3.51
N TYR A 33 12.00 15.62 2.80
CA TYR A 33 13.14 15.06 2.09
C TYR A 33 13.73 16.05 1.07
N GLU A 34 12.89 16.58 0.19
CA GLU A 34 13.28 17.54 -0.83
C GLU A 34 13.95 18.78 -0.24
N LYS A 35 13.38 19.33 0.85
CA LYS A 35 13.92 20.50 1.54
C LYS A 35 15.27 20.19 2.19
N GLN A 36 15.42 19.03 2.79
CA GLN A 36 16.62 18.65 3.53
C GLN A 36 17.78 18.25 2.62
N TYR A 37 17.49 17.54 1.53
CA TYR A 37 18.52 16.92 0.69
C TYR A 37 18.63 17.49 -0.71
N GLN A 38 17.83 18.51 -1.04
CA GLN A 38 17.84 19.22 -2.34
C GLN A 38 17.65 18.27 -3.55
N THR A 39 16.98 17.13 -3.33
CA THR A 39 16.67 16.13 -4.36
C THR A 39 15.20 16.19 -4.69
N LYS A 40 14.84 16.45 -5.94
CA LYS A 40 13.44 16.47 -6.39
C LYS A 40 12.88 15.06 -6.54
N VAL A 41 11.62 14.89 -6.15
CA VAL A 41 10.90 13.62 -6.21
C VAL A 41 9.57 13.79 -6.94
N GLU A 42 9.33 12.96 -7.93
CA GLU A 42 8.06 12.89 -8.64
C GLU A 42 7.31 11.61 -8.23
N LEU A 43 6.08 11.78 -7.72
CA LEU A 43 5.29 10.70 -7.16
C LEU A 43 4.26 10.18 -8.16
N SER A 44 4.23 8.87 -8.30
CA SER A 44 3.18 8.11 -8.97
C SER A 44 2.48 7.18 -8.00
N PHE A 45 1.22 6.88 -8.27
CA PHE A 45 0.37 6.05 -7.40
C PHE A 45 -0.30 4.94 -8.21
N GLY A 46 -0.44 3.76 -7.58
CA GLY A 46 -1.13 2.63 -8.20
C GLY A 46 -1.31 1.49 -7.20
N SER A 47 -2.23 0.57 -7.46
CA SER A 47 -2.33 -0.63 -6.61
C SER A 47 -1.12 -1.55 -6.81
N SER A 48 -0.68 -2.24 -5.73
CA SER A 48 0.46 -3.16 -5.78
C SER A 48 0.24 -4.32 -6.74
N ILE A 49 -1.00 -4.72 -6.94
CA ILE A 49 -1.42 -5.88 -7.75
C ILE A 49 -2.70 -5.55 -8.52
N GLY A 50 -3.05 -6.44 -9.45
CA GLY A 50 -4.27 -6.33 -10.24
C GLY A 50 -4.04 -5.69 -11.62
N ALA A 51 -5.11 -5.65 -12.42
CA ALA A 51 -5.10 -5.18 -13.81
C ALA A 51 -5.85 -3.85 -13.99
N ALA A 52 -6.04 -3.06 -12.91
CA ALA A 52 -6.58 -1.72 -13.04
C ALA A 52 -5.66 -0.86 -13.91
N HIS A 53 -6.22 0.06 -14.68
CA HIS A 53 -5.47 0.89 -15.62
C HIS A 53 -4.31 1.67 -14.97
N ASP A 54 -4.43 2.00 -13.70
CA ASP A 54 -3.45 2.74 -12.90
C ASP A 54 -2.61 1.84 -11.97
N SER A 55 -2.80 0.52 -12.01
CA SER A 55 -2.02 -0.40 -11.18
C SER A 55 -0.53 -0.39 -11.55
N ILE A 56 0.33 -0.68 -10.59
CA ILE A 56 1.78 -0.76 -10.81
C ILE A 56 2.12 -1.78 -11.90
N PRO A 57 1.54 -3.02 -11.91
CA PRO A 57 1.76 -3.96 -13.01
C PRO A 57 1.38 -3.40 -14.38
N THR A 58 0.25 -2.73 -14.50
CA THR A 58 -0.21 -2.15 -15.78
C THR A 58 0.75 -1.06 -16.26
N ARG A 59 1.14 -0.12 -15.39
CA ARG A 59 2.10 0.95 -15.71
C ARG A 59 3.43 0.40 -16.21
N LEU A 60 3.94 -0.64 -15.57
CA LEU A 60 5.19 -1.31 -16.00
C LEU A 60 5.03 -2.00 -17.35
N SER A 61 3.90 -2.66 -17.60
CA SER A 61 3.61 -3.28 -18.90
C SER A 61 3.49 -2.27 -20.05
N GLU A 62 3.10 -1.03 -19.73
CA GLU A 62 3.07 0.12 -20.64
C GLU A 62 4.44 0.77 -20.84
N GLY A 63 5.50 0.24 -20.20
CA GLY A 63 6.87 0.74 -20.34
C GLY A 63 7.21 1.93 -19.44
N GLN A 64 6.36 2.29 -18.48
CA GLN A 64 6.71 3.31 -17.48
C GLN A 64 7.85 2.80 -16.59
N LYS A 65 8.77 3.69 -16.23
CA LYS A 65 9.96 3.36 -15.43
C LYS A 65 9.99 4.20 -14.17
N PHE A 66 10.42 3.56 -13.08
CA PHE A 66 10.53 4.21 -11.79
C PHE A 66 11.89 3.88 -11.16
N ASP A 67 12.44 4.85 -10.43
CA ASP A 67 13.71 4.70 -9.72
C ASP A 67 13.50 3.96 -8.38
N VAL A 68 12.36 4.25 -7.68
CA VAL A 68 12.00 3.63 -6.41
C VAL A 68 10.57 3.11 -6.46
N PHE A 69 10.39 1.91 -5.96
CA PHE A 69 9.11 1.24 -5.80
C PHE A 69 8.80 1.07 -4.32
N ILE A 70 7.56 1.40 -3.88
CA ILE A 70 7.08 1.18 -2.51
C ILE A 70 5.71 0.53 -2.56
N LEU A 71 5.63 -0.77 -2.30
CA LEU A 71 4.41 -1.56 -2.49
C LEU A 71 4.37 -2.77 -1.56
N ALA A 72 3.28 -3.54 -1.63
CA ALA A 72 3.15 -4.77 -0.83
C ALA A 72 4.35 -5.70 -1.08
N GLY A 73 4.99 -6.16 -0.01
CA GLY A 73 6.25 -6.91 -0.07
C GLY A 73 6.18 -8.18 -0.91
N SER A 74 5.03 -8.87 -0.93
CA SER A 74 4.83 -10.04 -1.80
C SER A 74 4.81 -9.67 -3.29
N ALA A 75 4.21 -8.54 -3.64
CA ALA A 75 4.21 -8.07 -5.03
C ALA A 75 5.58 -7.52 -5.44
N LEU A 76 6.29 -6.84 -4.51
CA LEU A 76 7.65 -6.37 -4.75
C LEU A 76 8.60 -7.55 -5.04
N GLU A 77 8.45 -8.66 -4.33
CA GLU A 77 9.23 -9.87 -4.58
C GLU A 77 9.03 -10.43 -5.99
N ASN A 78 7.80 -10.43 -6.50
CA ASN A 78 7.52 -10.84 -7.88
C ASN A 78 8.25 -9.91 -8.88
N PHE A 79 8.24 -8.60 -8.67
CA PHE A 79 8.96 -7.66 -9.54
C PHE A 79 10.49 -7.80 -9.46
N ILE A 80 11.03 -8.27 -8.34
CA ILE A 80 12.45 -8.65 -8.23
C ILE A 80 12.72 -9.88 -9.09
N GLN A 81 11.88 -10.91 -8.98
CA GLN A 81 12.03 -12.16 -9.77
C GLN A 81 11.88 -11.90 -11.28
N ASP A 82 11.02 -10.96 -11.67
CA ASP A 82 10.80 -10.54 -13.06
C ASP A 82 11.89 -9.57 -13.57
N GLY A 83 12.89 -9.22 -12.73
CA GLY A 83 13.99 -8.33 -13.09
C GLY A 83 13.62 -6.85 -13.23
N GLN A 84 12.46 -6.44 -12.78
CA GLN A 84 12.00 -5.03 -12.78
C GLN A 84 12.62 -4.23 -11.62
N ILE A 85 12.89 -4.89 -10.51
CA ILE A 85 13.52 -4.34 -9.31
C ILE A 85 14.85 -5.08 -9.07
N GLN A 86 15.87 -4.34 -8.66
CA GLN A 86 17.20 -4.87 -8.40
C GLN A 86 17.19 -5.88 -7.24
N ASN A 87 17.89 -6.99 -7.41
CA ASN A 87 18.14 -7.93 -6.32
C ASN A 87 18.85 -7.24 -5.14
N ASN A 88 18.56 -7.71 -3.92
CA ASN A 88 19.19 -7.22 -2.67
C ASN A 88 18.95 -5.72 -2.38
N THR A 89 17.89 -5.13 -2.94
CA THR A 89 17.51 -3.74 -2.63
C THR A 89 16.22 -3.62 -1.82
N ARG A 90 15.57 -4.74 -1.49
CA ARG A 90 14.36 -4.75 -0.69
C ARG A 90 14.61 -4.29 0.75
N VAL A 91 13.82 -3.30 1.19
CA VAL A 91 13.75 -2.83 2.57
C VAL A 91 12.30 -2.81 3.01
N ASP A 92 11.96 -3.57 4.05
CA ASP A 92 10.62 -3.53 4.64
C ASP A 92 10.50 -2.24 5.46
N LEU A 93 9.71 -1.28 4.99
CA LEU A 93 9.55 0.04 5.60
C LEU A 93 8.54 0.02 6.74
N VAL A 94 7.39 -0.60 6.50
CA VAL A 94 6.27 -0.60 7.43
C VAL A 94 5.48 -1.90 7.38
N SER A 95 4.75 -2.18 8.46
CA SER A 95 3.63 -3.10 8.44
C SER A 95 2.31 -2.34 8.58
N SER A 96 1.26 -2.88 7.99
CA SER A 96 -0.10 -2.36 8.03
C SER A 96 -1.09 -3.47 8.32
N GLN A 97 -2.25 -3.10 8.86
CA GLN A 97 -3.35 -4.02 9.16
C GLN A 97 -4.59 -3.62 8.37
N ILE A 98 -5.45 -4.62 8.10
CA ILE A 98 -6.77 -4.38 7.53
C ILE A 98 -7.65 -3.81 8.63
N ALA A 99 -8.34 -2.73 8.31
CA ALA A 99 -9.36 -2.15 9.16
C ALA A 99 -10.73 -2.19 8.49
N ALA A 100 -11.75 -2.19 9.34
CA ALA A 100 -13.13 -2.07 8.94
C ALA A 100 -13.63 -0.64 9.15
N ALA A 101 -14.54 -0.17 8.29
CA ALA A 101 -15.18 1.12 8.42
C ALA A 101 -16.62 1.09 7.93
N VAL A 102 -17.43 1.98 8.51
CA VAL A 102 -18.78 2.32 8.07
C VAL A 102 -18.87 3.82 7.80
N ARG A 103 -19.93 4.30 7.18
CA ARG A 103 -20.19 5.74 7.11
C ARG A 103 -20.50 6.26 8.53
N ALA A 104 -20.02 7.45 8.87
CA ALA A 104 -20.25 8.05 10.18
C ALA A 104 -21.76 8.22 10.44
N GLY A 105 -22.22 7.71 11.59
CA GLY A 105 -23.63 7.70 11.98
C GLY A 105 -24.41 6.47 11.57
N ASP A 106 -23.86 5.59 10.75
CA ASP A 106 -24.47 4.28 10.46
C ASP A 106 -24.27 3.29 11.61
N PRO A 107 -25.11 2.25 11.73
CA PRO A 107 -24.94 1.19 12.72
C PRO A 107 -23.55 0.55 12.66
N GLU A 108 -22.95 0.31 13.81
CA GLU A 108 -21.65 -0.32 13.94
C GLU A 108 -21.84 -1.84 14.16
N PRO A 109 -21.39 -2.72 13.22
CA PRO A 109 -21.48 -4.15 13.44
C PRO A 109 -20.45 -4.63 14.46
N ASP A 110 -20.74 -5.76 15.11
CA ASP A 110 -19.78 -6.43 15.97
C ASP A 110 -18.75 -7.22 15.13
N LEU A 111 -17.49 -6.84 15.28
CA LEU A 111 -16.34 -7.45 14.61
C LEU A 111 -15.30 -7.95 15.64
N SER A 112 -15.68 -8.08 16.92
CA SER A 112 -14.73 -8.31 18.02
C SER A 112 -14.15 -9.72 18.06
N THR A 113 -14.86 -10.71 17.52
CA THR A 113 -14.43 -12.11 17.44
C THR A 113 -14.54 -12.64 16.03
N LEU A 114 -13.86 -13.76 15.73
CA LEU A 114 -13.96 -14.41 14.42
C LEU A 114 -15.40 -14.85 14.11
N GLU A 115 -16.16 -15.27 15.13
CA GLU A 115 -17.55 -15.67 14.98
C GLU A 115 -18.47 -14.49 14.68
N SER A 116 -18.36 -13.39 15.45
CA SER A 116 -19.13 -12.18 15.18
C SER A 116 -18.75 -11.55 13.85
N PHE A 117 -17.46 -11.58 13.47
CA PHE A 117 -16.99 -11.15 12.16
C PHE A 117 -17.69 -11.97 11.04
N LYS A 118 -17.63 -13.31 11.12
CA LYS A 118 -18.30 -14.19 10.14
C LYS A 118 -19.80 -13.92 10.09
N HIS A 119 -20.47 -13.81 11.23
CA HIS A 119 -21.89 -13.49 11.30
C HIS A 119 -22.20 -12.15 10.61
N THR A 120 -21.42 -11.12 10.91
CA THR A 120 -21.57 -9.80 10.28
C THR A 120 -21.37 -9.87 8.76
N MET A 121 -20.37 -10.60 8.27
CA MET A 121 -20.15 -10.75 6.83
C MET A 121 -21.37 -11.37 6.12
N LEU A 122 -22.04 -12.32 6.77
CA LEU A 122 -23.23 -12.99 6.22
C LEU A 122 -24.51 -12.13 6.31
N THR A 123 -24.68 -11.35 7.39
CA THR A 123 -25.96 -10.70 7.71
C THR A 123 -25.98 -9.20 7.45
N TYR A 124 -24.82 -8.50 7.54
CA TYR A 124 -24.76 -7.06 7.33
C TYR A 124 -25.02 -6.70 5.85
N GLY A 125 -25.33 -5.44 5.58
CA GLY A 125 -25.74 -4.96 4.26
C GLY A 125 -24.75 -5.18 3.12
N ARG A 126 -24.52 -4.13 2.35
CA ARG A 126 -23.59 -4.15 1.21
C ARG A 126 -22.16 -4.03 1.71
N ILE A 127 -21.29 -4.93 1.27
CA ILE A 127 -19.90 -4.99 1.70
C ILE A 127 -18.98 -4.55 0.54
N ALA A 128 -17.94 -3.78 0.85
CA ALA A 128 -16.90 -3.42 -0.11
C ALA A 128 -15.50 -3.73 0.43
N TYR A 129 -14.59 -4.14 -0.42
CA TYR A 129 -13.19 -4.33 -0.10
C TYR A 129 -12.28 -3.95 -1.27
N SER A 130 -11.05 -3.55 -0.96
CA SER A 130 -10.08 -3.12 -1.96
C SER A 130 -9.67 -4.25 -2.91
N ALA A 131 -9.41 -3.94 -4.17
CA ALA A 131 -8.82 -4.89 -5.14
C ALA A 131 -7.30 -5.08 -4.96
N SER A 132 -6.68 -4.47 -3.95
CA SER A 132 -5.25 -4.57 -3.65
C SER A 132 -4.92 -5.77 -2.75
N ALA A 133 -3.72 -5.77 -2.13
CA ALA A 133 -3.22 -6.87 -1.30
C ALA A 133 -4.18 -7.29 -0.18
N SER A 134 -4.81 -6.33 0.52
CA SER A 134 -5.77 -6.63 1.59
C SER A 134 -7.01 -7.36 1.08
N GLY A 135 -7.59 -6.90 0.00
CA GLY A 135 -8.78 -7.53 -0.56
C GLY A 135 -8.48 -8.85 -1.27
N THR A 136 -7.28 -9.03 -1.79
CA THR A 136 -6.83 -10.34 -2.29
C THR A 136 -6.81 -11.34 -1.15
N TYR A 137 -6.19 -11.00 -0.02
CA TYR A 137 -6.21 -11.85 1.18
C TYR A 137 -7.65 -12.18 1.62
N LEU A 138 -8.51 -11.16 1.74
CA LEU A 138 -9.91 -11.40 2.13
C LEU A 138 -10.59 -12.42 1.20
N SER A 139 -10.50 -12.20 -0.11
CA SER A 139 -11.26 -12.99 -1.09
C SER A 139 -10.65 -14.37 -1.39
N THR A 140 -9.33 -14.52 -1.33
CA THR A 140 -8.66 -15.77 -1.72
C THR A 140 -8.22 -16.64 -0.56
N GLU A 141 -8.15 -16.08 0.65
CA GLU A 141 -7.71 -16.82 1.84
C GLU A 141 -8.77 -16.77 2.96
N LEU A 142 -9.14 -15.59 3.46
CA LEU A 142 -9.98 -15.48 4.65
C LEU A 142 -11.42 -15.97 4.42
N PHE A 143 -12.08 -15.51 3.33
CA PHE A 143 -13.46 -15.95 3.05
C PHE A 143 -13.57 -17.46 2.80
N PRO A 144 -12.65 -18.11 2.05
CA PRO A 144 -12.59 -19.57 1.97
C PRO A 144 -12.37 -20.26 3.34
N GLN A 145 -11.44 -19.76 4.16
CA GLN A 145 -11.17 -20.32 5.49
C GLN A 145 -12.40 -20.25 6.41
N LEU A 146 -13.19 -19.18 6.29
CA LEU A 146 -14.44 -19.01 7.04
C LEU A 146 -15.61 -19.79 6.44
N GLY A 147 -15.46 -20.37 5.26
CA GLY A 147 -16.54 -21.08 4.54
C GLY A 147 -17.65 -20.14 4.07
N ILE A 148 -17.32 -18.89 3.69
CA ILE A 148 -18.28 -17.87 3.21
C ILE A 148 -17.91 -17.32 1.82
N ALA A 149 -17.01 -17.99 1.12
CA ALA A 149 -16.49 -17.48 -0.16
C ALA A 149 -17.58 -17.33 -1.23
N GLU A 150 -18.53 -18.27 -1.27
CA GLU A 150 -19.63 -18.24 -2.25
C GLU A 150 -20.56 -17.06 -1.98
N GLU A 151 -20.99 -16.86 -0.75
CA GLU A 151 -21.85 -15.74 -0.35
C GLU A 151 -21.17 -14.40 -0.59
N MET A 152 -19.87 -14.29 -0.27
CA MET A 152 -19.10 -13.06 -0.48
C MET A 152 -18.87 -12.78 -1.97
N SER A 153 -18.78 -13.78 -2.82
CA SER A 153 -18.65 -13.58 -4.28
C SER A 153 -19.86 -12.85 -4.89
N VAL A 154 -21.02 -13.00 -4.30
CA VAL A 154 -22.28 -12.36 -4.73
C VAL A 154 -22.51 -11.03 -3.99
N LYS A 155 -22.23 -11.00 -2.69
CA LYS A 155 -22.61 -9.91 -1.79
C LYS A 155 -21.55 -8.78 -1.71
N ALA A 156 -20.27 -9.12 -1.78
CA ALA A 156 -19.20 -8.18 -1.53
C ALA A 156 -18.62 -7.62 -2.84
N LYS A 157 -18.55 -6.28 -2.93
CA LYS A 157 -18.03 -5.57 -4.11
C LYS A 157 -16.52 -5.35 -3.97
N LYS A 158 -15.77 -5.80 -4.97
CA LYS A 158 -14.34 -5.50 -5.10
C LYS A 158 -14.14 -4.13 -5.74
N ILE A 159 -13.38 -3.24 -5.08
CA ILE A 159 -13.19 -1.84 -5.49
C ILE A 159 -11.83 -1.67 -6.14
N PHE A 160 -11.84 -1.17 -7.37
CA PHE A 160 -10.65 -0.89 -8.19
C PHE A 160 -10.42 0.61 -8.27
N SER A 161 -9.15 1.02 -8.31
CA SER A 161 -8.69 2.41 -8.59
C SER A 161 -9.22 3.52 -7.69
N GLU A 162 -9.96 3.19 -6.63
CA GLU A 162 -10.40 4.18 -5.63
C GLU A 162 -10.39 3.59 -4.21
N ARG A 163 -10.54 4.45 -3.22
CA ARG A 163 -10.56 4.04 -1.81
C ARG A 163 -11.94 3.53 -1.41
N VAL A 164 -11.96 2.47 -0.61
CA VAL A 164 -13.22 1.91 -0.07
C VAL A 164 -13.99 2.93 0.78
N GLY A 165 -13.28 3.78 1.52
CA GLY A 165 -13.92 4.86 2.27
C GLY A 165 -14.72 5.82 1.41
N THR A 166 -14.31 6.08 0.16
CA THR A 166 -15.06 6.92 -0.79
C THR A 166 -16.38 6.23 -1.21
N ILE A 167 -16.34 4.91 -1.38
CA ILE A 167 -17.54 4.09 -1.68
C ILE A 167 -18.55 4.18 -0.53
N LEU A 168 -18.09 4.09 0.73
CA LEU A 168 -18.93 4.26 1.92
C LEU A 168 -19.58 5.65 1.94
N MET A 169 -18.82 6.70 1.66
CA MET A 169 -19.31 8.08 1.64
C MET A 169 -20.40 8.31 0.59
N ARG A 170 -20.32 7.65 -0.57
CA ARG A 170 -21.34 7.71 -1.62
C ARG A 170 -22.55 6.82 -1.37
N ASN A 171 -22.59 6.14 -0.21
CA ASN A 171 -23.64 5.18 0.14
C ASN A 171 -23.76 4.01 -0.88
N GLU A 172 -22.64 3.59 -1.45
CA GLU A 172 -22.59 2.45 -2.37
C GLU A 172 -22.25 1.14 -1.66
N ALA A 173 -21.78 1.22 -0.40
CA ALA A 173 -21.61 0.11 0.52
C ALA A 173 -21.91 0.57 1.96
N ASP A 174 -22.20 -0.39 2.84
CA ASP A 174 -22.55 -0.16 4.24
C ASP A 174 -21.38 -0.50 5.16
N LEU A 175 -20.54 -1.45 4.79
CA LEU A 175 -19.33 -1.88 5.50
C LEU A 175 -18.19 -2.02 4.51
N GLY A 176 -17.01 -1.51 4.87
CA GLY A 176 -15.85 -1.51 3.99
C GLY A 176 -14.58 -1.98 4.68
N PHE A 177 -13.69 -2.64 3.91
CA PHE A 177 -12.41 -3.16 4.38
C PHE A 177 -11.26 -2.70 3.48
N GLN A 178 -10.25 -2.09 4.09
CA GLN A 178 -9.02 -1.66 3.42
C GLN A 178 -7.88 -1.55 4.43
N GLN A 179 -6.66 -1.26 4.00
CA GLN A 179 -5.58 -0.94 4.92
C GLN A 179 -5.95 0.28 5.78
N MET A 180 -5.63 0.25 7.08
CA MET A 180 -5.92 1.33 8.02
C MET A 180 -5.48 2.69 7.47
N SER A 181 -4.27 2.76 6.93
CA SER A 181 -3.67 3.98 6.36
C SER A 181 -4.41 4.56 5.16
N GLU A 182 -5.19 3.75 4.46
CA GLU A 182 -6.01 4.20 3.33
C GLU A 182 -7.39 4.70 3.77
N LEU A 183 -7.89 4.23 4.91
CA LEU A 183 -9.17 4.66 5.49
C LEU A 183 -9.01 5.95 6.30
N LEU A 184 -7.94 6.08 7.08
CA LEU A 184 -7.71 7.22 7.98
C LEU A 184 -7.87 8.60 7.33
N PRO A 185 -7.39 8.86 6.09
CA PRO A 185 -7.54 10.17 5.46
C PRO A 185 -8.97 10.50 5.01
N ILE A 186 -9.90 9.54 5.04
CA ILE A 186 -11.25 9.74 4.53
C ILE A 186 -12.14 10.35 5.62
N GLN A 187 -12.61 11.55 5.39
CA GLN A 187 -13.57 12.20 6.30
C GLN A 187 -14.98 11.62 6.11
N GLY A 188 -15.77 11.61 7.18
CA GLY A 188 -17.18 11.19 7.15
C GLY A 188 -17.37 9.67 7.24
N ILE A 189 -16.31 8.89 7.44
CA ILE A 189 -16.40 7.48 7.82
C ILE A 189 -16.07 7.31 9.31
N LYS A 190 -16.56 6.22 9.90
CA LYS A 190 -16.18 5.73 11.23
C LYS A 190 -15.33 4.48 11.04
N ILE A 191 -14.07 4.53 11.43
CA ILE A 191 -13.21 3.35 11.49
C ILE A 191 -13.58 2.55 12.73
N LEU A 192 -13.88 1.27 12.55
CA LEU A 192 -14.30 0.35 13.62
C LEU A 192 -13.10 -0.32 14.29
N GLY A 193 -11.93 -0.23 13.68
CA GLY A 193 -10.69 -0.87 14.15
C GLY A 193 -10.21 -1.97 13.23
N ASP A 194 -9.24 -2.72 13.73
CA ASP A 194 -8.64 -3.87 13.05
C ASP A 194 -9.62 -5.06 13.01
N LEU A 195 -9.35 -6.02 12.12
CA LEU A 195 -10.06 -7.30 12.14
C LEU A 195 -9.72 -8.09 13.43
N PRO A 196 -10.56 -9.08 13.83
CA PRO A 196 -10.22 -9.99 14.92
C PRO A 196 -8.82 -10.61 14.71
N PRO A 197 -8.07 -10.89 15.79
CA PRO A 197 -6.69 -11.39 15.67
C PRO A 197 -6.55 -12.63 14.76
N GLU A 198 -7.53 -13.53 14.79
CA GLU A 198 -7.55 -14.76 13.98
C GLU A 198 -7.82 -14.49 12.49
N ALA A 199 -8.46 -13.37 12.17
CA ALA A 199 -8.73 -12.92 10.80
C ALA A 199 -7.70 -11.91 10.29
N GLN A 200 -6.84 -11.40 11.17
CA GLN A 200 -5.87 -10.39 10.85
C GLN A 200 -4.52 -11.02 10.49
N ARG A 201 -3.86 -10.45 9.51
CA ARG A 201 -2.42 -10.65 9.31
C ARG A 201 -1.75 -9.31 8.99
N PRO A 202 -0.46 -9.13 9.36
CA PRO A 202 0.28 -7.95 8.97
C PRO A 202 0.62 -8.01 7.47
N PHE A 203 0.52 -6.86 6.80
CA PHE A 203 1.01 -6.66 5.45
C PHE A 203 2.24 -5.78 5.51
N PHE A 204 3.38 -6.29 5.04
CA PHE A 204 4.58 -5.48 4.89
C PHE A 204 4.51 -4.68 3.59
N PHE A 205 4.86 -3.41 3.68
CA PHE A 205 5.09 -2.57 2.52
C PHE A 205 6.58 -2.26 2.47
N SER A 206 7.16 -2.61 1.34
CA SER A 206 8.60 -2.65 1.15
C SER A 206 9.01 -1.70 0.03
N ALA A 207 10.19 -1.13 0.15
CA ALA A 207 10.85 -0.38 -0.91
C ALA A 207 11.82 -1.27 -1.69
N GLY A 208 12.05 -0.92 -2.95
CA GLY A 208 13.06 -1.51 -3.81
C GLY A 208 13.48 -0.55 -4.90
N ILE A 209 14.64 -0.77 -5.49
CA ILE A 209 15.25 0.09 -6.50
C ILE A 209 14.99 -0.48 -7.89
N GLY A 210 14.51 0.34 -8.83
CA GLY A 210 14.24 -0.06 -10.20
C GLY A 210 15.51 -0.50 -10.94
N SER A 211 15.43 -1.60 -11.69
CA SER A 211 16.60 -2.18 -12.39
C SER A 211 17.19 -1.25 -13.45
N ASP A 212 16.37 -0.39 -14.06
CA ASP A 212 16.78 0.54 -15.12
C ASP A 212 17.24 1.90 -14.61
N THR A 213 17.19 2.14 -13.28
CA THR A 213 17.55 3.45 -12.72
C THR A 213 18.99 3.85 -13.04
N LYS A 214 19.19 5.15 -13.26
CA LYS A 214 20.51 5.78 -13.33
C LYS A 214 20.80 6.65 -12.11
N LYS A 215 19.90 6.58 -11.09
CA LYS A 215 19.93 7.39 -9.87
C LYS A 215 19.96 6.51 -8.63
N GLU A 216 20.75 5.44 -8.68
CA GLU A 216 20.78 4.41 -7.62
C GLU A 216 21.15 5.01 -6.26
N GLU A 217 22.12 5.94 -6.23
CA GLU A 217 22.55 6.60 -4.99
C GLU A 217 21.42 7.41 -4.36
N GLN A 218 20.70 8.22 -5.16
CA GLN A 218 19.54 8.96 -4.68
C GLN A 218 18.40 8.05 -4.24
N ALA A 219 18.18 6.95 -4.95
CA ALA A 219 17.18 5.96 -4.59
C ALA A 219 17.49 5.29 -3.24
N ARG A 220 18.75 4.86 -3.02
CA ARG A 220 19.21 4.34 -1.73
C ARG A 220 18.99 5.35 -0.61
N HIS A 221 19.41 6.58 -0.82
CA HIS A 221 19.29 7.62 0.18
C HIS A 221 17.83 7.93 0.56
N LEU A 222 16.91 7.96 -0.42
CA LEU A 222 15.48 8.11 -0.11
C LEU A 222 14.95 6.93 0.72
N ILE A 223 15.31 5.70 0.37
CA ILE A 223 14.87 4.50 1.10
C ILE A 223 15.42 4.53 2.53
N GLU A 224 16.69 4.91 2.73
CA GLU A 224 17.29 5.05 4.06
C GLU A 224 16.57 6.11 4.90
N PHE A 225 16.24 7.26 4.32
CA PHE A 225 15.44 8.29 4.97
C PHE A 225 14.08 7.76 5.42
N LEU A 226 13.37 7.05 4.53
CA LEU A 226 12.05 6.48 4.83
C LEU A 226 12.10 5.35 5.88
N ALA A 227 13.23 4.63 6.00
CA ALA A 227 13.44 3.58 6.98
C ALA A 227 14.03 4.09 8.31
N SER A 228 14.35 5.39 8.40
CA SER A 228 15.00 5.96 9.57
C SER A 228 14.05 6.16 10.75
N THR A 229 14.63 6.22 11.95
CA THR A 229 13.90 6.58 13.17
C THR A 229 13.38 8.02 13.15
N ASP A 230 14.01 8.90 12.38
CA ASP A 230 13.69 10.33 12.34
C ASP A 230 12.29 10.61 11.80
N VAL A 231 11.76 9.71 10.96
CA VAL A 231 10.43 9.85 10.34
C VAL A 231 9.40 8.84 10.88
N ALA A 232 9.80 7.97 11.82
CA ALA A 232 8.94 6.91 12.34
C ALA A 232 7.63 7.42 12.94
N ASP A 233 7.68 8.53 13.67
CA ASP A 233 6.49 9.13 14.28
C ASP A 233 5.52 9.70 13.23
N GLN A 234 6.03 10.31 12.16
CA GLN A 234 5.21 10.80 11.05
C GLN A 234 4.53 9.65 10.31
N ILE A 235 5.26 8.56 10.06
CA ILE A 235 4.71 7.35 9.46
C ILE A 235 3.63 6.75 10.35
N SER A 236 3.86 6.65 11.67
CA SER A 236 2.91 6.07 12.63
C SER A 236 1.57 6.83 12.66
N LYS A 237 1.59 8.16 12.50
CA LYS A 237 0.38 8.99 12.42
C LYS A 237 -0.51 8.67 11.23
N THR A 238 0.02 8.02 10.20
CA THR A 238 -0.76 7.57 9.03
C THR A 238 -1.40 6.19 9.21
N GLY A 239 -1.31 5.58 10.42
CA GLY A 239 -1.86 4.24 10.70
C GLY A 239 -0.97 3.09 10.27
N LEU A 240 0.28 3.38 9.91
CA LEU A 240 1.31 2.39 9.61
C LEU A 240 2.20 2.14 10.83
N LYS A 241 2.81 0.95 10.89
CA LYS A 241 3.77 0.59 11.94
C LYS A 241 5.17 0.50 11.31
N PRO A 242 6.10 1.43 11.60
CA PRO A 242 7.48 1.36 11.10
C PRO A 242 8.16 0.06 11.50
N VAL A 243 8.90 -0.55 10.56
CA VAL A 243 9.65 -1.80 10.82
C VAL A 243 11.05 -1.51 11.33
N LEU A 244 11.60 -0.33 11.02
CA LEU A 244 12.96 0.10 11.37
C LEU A 244 14.04 -0.90 10.92
N ALA A 245 13.83 -1.53 9.76
CA ALA A 245 14.78 -2.45 9.17
C ALA A 245 16.01 -1.69 8.64
N LYS A 246 17.20 -2.28 8.81
CA LYS A 246 18.39 -1.76 8.14
C LYS A 246 18.33 -2.11 6.66
N ALA A 247 18.72 -1.16 5.82
CA ALA A 247 18.89 -1.42 4.41
C ALA A 247 20.03 -2.44 4.18
N PRO A 248 19.87 -3.40 3.25
CA PRO A 248 20.86 -4.47 3.03
C PRO A 248 22.26 -3.97 2.68
N TRP A 249 22.36 -2.77 2.09
CA TRP A 249 23.64 -2.14 1.73
C TRP A 249 24.31 -1.35 2.86
N LEU A 250 23.69 -1.29 4.05
CA LEU A 250 24.26 -0.67 5.27
C LEU A 250 24.87 -1.69 6.22
N SER A 251 25.01 -2.93 5.80
CA SER A 251 25.60 -4.04 6.60
C SER A 251 27.12 -4.11 6.44
#